data_51f5a9b409f89f630a4caea9fc000607
#
_entry.id   51f5a9b409f89f630a4caea9fc000607
#
_cell.length_a   1.000
_cell.length_b   1.000
_cell.length_c   1.000
_cell.angle_alpha   90.00
_cell.angle_beta   90.00
_cell.angle_gamma   90.00
#
_symmetry.space_group_name_H-M   'P 1'
#
loop_
_entity.id
_entity.type
_entity.pdbx_description
1 polymer ?
#
loop_
_entity_poly.entity_id
_entity_poly.type
_entity_poly.pdbx_seq_one_letter_code
_entity_poly.pdbx_strand_id
1 'polypeptide(L)'
;MLIKEKEVKPADVFSDGEYVDAISITKGKGWQGAVKRFGVHLQRRKATGRRRHVGTLGPWHPARVMYTTPMAGQMGYHKRTEINKRILKIAGKDEVNPKGGFLNYGFVKNDCMLIKGSVGGPCKRMIKFRKSIRENGKPVKPEIKYISKESKQGKSRCLG
;
A
#
# COMPACT_ATOMS: atom_id res chain seq x y z
N MET A 1 -35.39 -9.05 -18.06
CA MET A 1 -35.38 -8.15 -16.89
C MET A 1 -34.04 -7.43 -16.89
N LEU A 2 -33.99 -6.16 -17.31
CA LEU A 2 -32.74 -5.38 -17.34
C LEU A 2 -32.41 -5.00 -15.91
N ILE A 3 -31.29 -5.51 -15.40
CA ILE A 3 -30.74 -5.11 -14.10
C ILE A 3 -30.30 -3.65 -14.26
N LYS A 4 -31.01 -2.72 -13.65
CA LYS A 4 -30.55 -1.33 -13.56
C LYS A 4 -29.28 -1.30 -12.71
N GLU A 5 -28.15 -0.99 -13.33
CA GLU A 5 -26.92 -0.74 -12.62
C GLU A 5 -27.13 0.47 -11.69
N LYS A 6 -27.03 0.24 -10.39
CA LYS A 6 -27.10 1.29 -9.39
C LYS A 6 -25.70 1.78 -9.10
N GLU A 7 -25.45 3.05 -9.30
CA GLU A 7 -24.20 3.68 -8.88
C GLU A 7 -24.07 3.61 -7.35
N VAL A 8 -22.94 3.07 -6.87
CA VAL A 8 -22.63 2.95 -5.44
C VAL A 8 -21.60 4.01 -5.07
N LYS A 9 -21.98 4.93 -4.21
CA LYS A 9 -21.08 5.96 -3.67
C LYS A 9 -20.36 5.48 -2.41
N PRO A 10 -19.17 6.00 -2.11
CA PRO A 10 -18.46 5.64 -0.87
C PRO A 10 -19.29 5.87 0.40
N ALA A 11 -20.08 6.92 0.43
CA ALA A 11 -20.95 7.26 1.56
C ALA A 11 -22.11 6.28 1.80
N ASP A 12 -22.50 5.50 0.77
CA ASP A 12 -23.57 4.49 0.89
C ASP A 12 -23.08 3.24 1.65
N VAL A 13 -21.76 3.02 1.68
CA VAL A 13 -21.16 1.79 2.23
C VAL A 13 -20.39 2.05 3.51
N PHE A 14 -19.69 3.18 3.60
CA PHE A 14 -18.77 3.51 4.68
C PHE A 14 -19.15 4.82 5.37
N SER A 15 -18.74 4.94 6.63
CA SER A 15 -18.91 6.14 7.43
C SER A 15 -17.59 6.75 7.89
N ASP A 16 -17.60 8.04 8.25
CA ASP A 16 -16.43 8.73 8.78
C ASP A 16 -15.98 8.10 10.11
N GLY A 17 -14.70 7.84 10.23
CA GLY A 17 -14.10 7.23 11.42
C GLY A 17 -14.09 5.71 11.43
N GLU A 18 -14.79 5.06 10.50
CA GLU A 18 -14.87 3.60 10.40
C GLU A 18 -13.52 2.99 9.99
N TYR A 19 -13.29 1.74 10.43
CA TYR A 19 -12.12 0.96 10.03
C TYR A 19 -12.45 0.11 8.81
N VAL A 20 -11.53 0.12 7.84
CA VAL A 20 -11.63 -0.63 6.60
C VAL A 20 -10.37 -1.43 6.31
N ASP A 21 -10.54 -2.54 5.61
CA ASP A 21 -9.42 -3.31 5.07
C ASP A 21 -9.23 -2.95 3.60
N ALA A 22 -8.01 -2.59 3.24
CA ALA A 22 -7.63 -2.24 1.88
C ALA A 22 -6.95 -3.42 1.19
N ILE A 23 -7.52 -3.88 0.10
CA ILE A 23 -7.01 -4.99 -0.70
C ILE A 23 -6.45 -4.41 -2.00
N SER A 24 -5.15 -4.59 -2.22
CA SER A 24 -4.47 -4.03 -3.38
C SER A 24 -3.30 -4.88 -3.85
N ILE A 25 -2.81 -4.56 -5.03
CA ILE A 25 -1.58 -5.14 -5.58
C ILE A 25 -0.44 -4.13 -5.38
N THR A 26 0.62 -4.56 -4.71
CA THR A 26 1.78 -3.71 -4.40
C THR A 26 2.53 -3.28 -5.65
N LYS A 27 3.38 -2.26 -5.52
CA LYS A 27 4.28 -1.82 -6.59
C LYS A 27 5.19 -2.95 -7.03
N GLY A 28 5.24 -3.23 -8.33
CA GLY A 28 6.18 -4.18 -8.89
C GLY A 28 7.62 -3.67 -8.77
N LYS A 29 8.54 -4.55 -8.40
CA LYS A 29 9.98 -4.28 -8.30
C LYS A 29 10.81 -5.23 -9.17
N GLY A 30 10.16 -6.07 -9.95
CA GLY A 30 10.78 -7.04 -10.83
C GLY A 30 11.52 -8.15 -10.07
N TRP A 31 12.50 -8.77 -10.74
CA TRP A 31 13.35 -9.81 -10.17
C TRP A 31 14.39 -9.20 -9.23
N GLN A 32 14.41 -9.63 -7.99
CA GLN A 32 15.35 -9.12 -6.98
C GLN A 32 16.11 -10.26 -6.30
N GLY A 33 17.38 -9.98 -5.94
CA GLY A 33 18.20 -10.91 -5.19
C GLY A 33 17.75 -11.06 -3.74
N ALA A 34 18.22 -12.11 -3.07
CA ALA A 34 17.86 -12.46 -1.70
C ALA A 34 18.11 -11.34 -0.69
N VAL A 35 19.18 -10.57 -0.85
CA VAL A 35 19.50 -9.44 0.04
C VAL A 35 18.41 -8.40 0.06
N LYS A 36 17.89 -7.97 -1.10
CA LYS A 36 16.82 -6.97 -1.18
C LYS A 36 15.45 -7.57 -0.88
N ARG A 37 15.21 -8.79 -1.35
CA ARG A 37 13.91 -9.45 -1.25
C ARG A 37 13.60 -9.93 0.15
N PHE A 38 14.58 -10.43 0.90
CA PHE A 38 14.42 -11.01 2.24
C PHE A 38 15.24 -10.31 3.33
N GLY A 39 16.06 -9.32 2.98
CA GLY A 39 16.90 -8.63 3.95
C GLY A 39 18.06 -9.48 4.48
N VAL A 40 18.56 -10.41 3.69
CA VAL A 40 19.71 -11.25 4.06
C VAL A 40 20.91 -10.36 4.32
N HIS A 41 21.63 -10.63 5.41
CA HIS A 41 22.80 -9.88 5.81
C HIS A 41 23.95 -10.04 4.79
N LEU A 42 24.61 -8.94 4.50
CA LEU A 42 25.80 -8.95 3.63
C LEU A 42 26.99 -9.56 4.35
N GLN A 43 27.74 -10.41 3.66
CA GLN A 43 29.01 -10.94 4.16
C GLN A 43 30.01 -9.79 4.43
N ARG A 44 30.98 -10.05 5.30
CA ARG A 44 32.02 -9.08 5.64
C ARG A 44 32.74 -8.58 4.39
N ARG A 45 33.32 -7.36 4.45
CA ARG A 45 33.99 -6.71 3.31
C ARG A 45 35.14 -7.56 2.72
N LYS A 46 35.86 -8.28 3.55
CA LYS A 46 36.98 -9.16 3.16
C LYS A 46 36.56 -10.62 2.92
N ALA A 47 35.28 -10.93 2.80
CA ALA A 47 34.83 -12.29 2.51
C ALA A 47 35.30 -12.72 1.12
N THR A 48 35.87 -13.91 1.03
CA THR A 48 36.28 -14.51 -0.23
C THR A 48 35.05 -14.81 -1.10
N GLY A 49 35.06 -14.35 -2.35
CA GLY A 49 33.99 -14.58 -3.30
C GLY A 49 32.89 -13.49 -3.28
N ARG A 50 31.63 -13.88 -3.14
CA ARG A 50 30.50 -12.99 -3.34
C ARG A 50 29.88 -12.56 -2.02
N ARG A 51 29.78 -11.27 -1.77
CA ARG A 51 29.20 -10.70 -0.54
C ARG A 51 27.67 -10.86 -0.43
N ARG A 52 26.98 -11.08 -1.54
CA ARG A 52 25.51 -11.05 -1.64
C ARG A 52 24.86 -12.43 -1.75
N HIS A 53 25.55 -13.48 -1.35
CA HIS A 53 25.00 -14.83 -1.35
C HIS A 53 24.40 -15.20 0.01
N VAL A 54 23.52 -16.19 0.01
CA VAL A 54 22.74 -16.59 1.19
C VAL A 54 23.56 -17.45 2.17
N GLY A 55 24.60 -18.13 1.68
CA GLY A 55 25.34 -19.12 2.47
C GLY A 55 24.72 -20.51 2.35
N THR A 56 24.52 -21.19 3.47
CA THR A 56 23.91 -22.52 3.49
C THR A 56 22.43 -22.44 3.08
N LEU A 57 22.02 -23.31 2.17
CA LEU A 57 20.66 -23.36 1.65
C LEU A 57 19.72 -24.26 2.44
N GLY A 58 20.26 -25.05 3.36
CA GLY A 58 19.47 -25.95 4.20
C GLY A 58 20.28 -27.09 4.78
N PRO A 59 19.66 -27.96 5.57
CA PRO A 59 20.29 -29.16 6.13
C PRO A 59 20.48 -30.25 5.06
N TRP A 60 21.19 -31.31 5.39
CA TRP A 60 21.34 -32.46 4.49
C TRP A 60 19.99 -33.16 4.21
N HIS A 61 19.22 -33.38 5.24
CA HIS A 61 17.88 -33.93 5.14
C HIS A 61 16.84 -32.87 5.60
N PRO A 62 15.74 -32.71 4.83
CA PRO A 62 15.41 -33.35 3.55
C PRO A 62 16.36 -32.96 2.42
N ALA A 63 16.68 -33.88 1.51
CA ALA A 63 17.63 -33.70 0.41
C ALA A 63 17.10 -32.79 -0.70
N ARG A 64 16.49 -31.67 -0.33
CA ARG A 64 15.95 -30.63 -1.21
C ARG A 64 16.02 -29.26 -0.54
N VAL A 65 16.14 -28.20 -1.34
CA VAL A 65 16.03 -26.84 -0.85
C VAL A 65 14.53 -26.54 -0.57
N MET A 66 14.24 -26.10 0.64
CA MET A 66 12.88 -25.77 1.04
C MET A 66 12.44 -24.44 0.40
N TYR A 67 11.14 -24.28 0.16
CA TYR A 67 10.58 -23.05 -0.40
C TYR A 67 10.76 -21.82 0.51
N THR A 68 10.97 -22.04 1.82
CA THR A 68 11.21 -20.99 2.81
C THR A 68 12.62 -20.39 2.71
N THR A 69 13.55 -21.06 2.00
CA THR A 69 14.92 -20.55 1.82
C THR A 69 14.90 -19.26 1.02
N PRO A 70 15.58 -18.19 1.50
CA PRO A 70 15.57 -16.91 0.81
C PRO A 70 16.33 -16.99 -0.52
N MET A 71 15.60 -16.97 -1.60
CA MET A 71 16.10 -17.03 -2.98
C MET A 71 15.75 -15.78 -3.76
N ALA A 72 16.47 -15.54 -4.86
CA ALA A 72 16.10 -14.51 -5.83
C ALA A 72 14.74 -14.82 -6.46
N GLY A 73 13.99 -13.80 -6.80
CA GLY A 73 12.69 -13.96 -7.42
C GLY A 73 11.92 -12.64 -7.56
N GLN A 74 10.67 -12.75 -7.97
CA GLN A 74 9.78 -11.62 -8.10
C GLN A 74 9.59 -10.94 -6.75
N MET A 75 9.78 -9.63 -6.71
CA MET A 75 9.47 -8.76 -5.57
C MET A 75 8.43 -7.72 -5.98
N GLY A 76 7.44 -7.53 -5.14
CA GLY A 76 6.29 -6.66 -5.46
C GLY A 76 5.36 -7.28 -6.50
N TYR A 77 4.33 -6.52 -6.89
CA TYR A 77 3.22 -7.00 -7.72
C TYR A 77 2.48 -8.17 -7.06
N HIS A 78 2.43 -8.15 -5.73
CA HIS A 78 1.73 -9.14 -4.92
C HIS A 78 0.45 -8.56 -4.36
N LYS A 79 -0.59 -9.39 -4.31
CA LYS A 79 -1.83 -9.04 -3.60
C LYS A 79 -1.55 -8.97 -2.10
N ARG A 80 -1.96 -7.86 -1.48
CA ARG A 80 -1.85 -7.65 -0.03
C ARG A 80 -3.17 -7.10 0.49
N THR A 81 -3.51 -7.49 1.70
CA THR A 81 -4.62 -6.94 2.46
C THR A 81 -4.04 -6.19 3.66
N GLU A 82 -4.21 -4.89 3.67
CA GLU A 82 -3.84 -4.03 4.79
C GLU A 82 -5.05 -3.83 5.67
N ILE A 83 -4.96 -4.28 6.91
CA ILE A 83 -6.07 -4.36 7.85
C ILE A 83 -6.17 -3.05 8.65
N ASN A 84 -7.39 -2.71 9.10
CA ASN A 84 -7.65 -1.62 10.05
C ASN A 84 -7.15 -0.25 9.60
N LYS A 85 -7.35 0.11 8.34
CA LYS A 85 -7.16 1.48 7.87
C LYS A 85 -8.34 2.34 8.31
N ARG A 86 -8.08 3.45 8.98
CA ARG A 86 -9.12 4.35 9.47
C ARG A 86 -9.52 5.34 8.39
N ILE A 87 -10.80 5.46 8.12
CA ILE A 87 -11.36 6.53 7.29
C ILE A 87 -11.37 7.81 8.14
N LEU A 88 -10.76 8.86 7.62
CA LEU A 88 -10.77 10.16 8.26
C LEU A 88 -12.01 10.97 7.86
N LYS A 89 -12.29 10.99 6.56
CA LYS A 89 -13.43 11.73 6.01
C LYS A 89 -13.77 11.18 4.62
N ILE A 90 -15.07 11.16 4.32
CA ILE A 90 -15.56 11.01 2.95
C ILE A 90 -15.86 12.43 2.45
N ALA A 91 -15.18 12.84 1.37
CA ALA A 91 -15.18 14.21 0.91
C ALA A 91 -15.44 14.30 -0.60
N GLY A 92 -16.07 15.38 -1.01
CA GLY A 92 -16.23 15.70 -2.43
C GLY A 92 -14.93 16.27 -3.04
N LYS A 93 -14.92 16.36 -4.36
CA LYS A 93 -13.78 16.84 -5.17
C LYS A 93 -13.24 18.21 -4.73
N ASP A 94 -14.12 19.16 -4.36
CA ASP A 94 -13.74 20.56 -4.12
C ASP A 94 -13.04 20.74 -2.76
N GLU A 95 -13.23 19.80 -1.85
CA GLU A 95 -12.60 19.85 -0.51
C GLU A 95 -11.16 19.37 -0.51
N VAL A 96 -10.77 18.49 -1.42
CA VAL A 96 -9.53 17.70 -1.33
C VAL A 96 -8.48 18.13 -2.35
N ASN A 97 -8.89 18.64 -3.51
CA ASN A 97 -7.96 18.97 -4.58
C ASN A 97 -7.00 20.11 -4.20
N PRO A 98 -5.68 19.85 -4.19
CA PRO A 98 -4.69 20.90 -4.00
C PRO A 98 -4.53 21.74 -5.28
N LYS A 99 -4.00 22.95 -5.15
CA LYS A 99 -3.62 23.80 -6.28
C LYS A 99 -2.60 23.07 -7.15
N GLY A 100 -2.91 22.91 -8.44
CA GLY A 100 -2.08 22.17 -9.40
C GLY A 100 -2.30 20.64 -9.38
N GLY A 101 -3.22 20.12 -8.57
CA GLY A 101 -3.53 18.68 -8.49
C GLY A 101 -2.53 17.86 -7.68
N PHE A 102 -2.84 16.59 -7.52
CA PHE A 102 -1.97 15.61 -6.84
C PHE A 102 -0.81 15.17 -7.73
N LEU A 103 0.36 14.98 -7.12
CA LEU A 103 1.56 14.48 -7.82
C LEU A 103 1.32 13.09 -8.40
N ASN A 104 1.65 12.90 -9.68
CA ASN A 104 1.51 11.66 -10.45
C ASN A 104 0.08 11.11 -10.55
N TYR A 105 -0.92 11.92 -10.19
CA TYR A 105 -2.33 11.53 -10.26
C TYR A 105 -3.17 12.53 -11.08
N GLY A 106 -3.11 13.81 -10.75
CA GLY A 106 -3.94 14.88 -11.31
C GLY A 106 -5.04 15.31 -10.33
N PHE A 107 -6.21 15.68 -10.84
CA PHE A 107 -7.35 16.12 -10.05
C PHE A 107 -8.31 14.97 -9.77
N VAL A 108 -8.86 14.95 -8.56
CA VAL A 108 -9.96 14.07 -8.19
C VAL A 108 -11.25 14.66 -8.77
N LYS A 109 -12.00 13.85 -9.51
CA LYS A 109 -13.24 14.27 -10.19
C LYS A 109 -14.50 13.83 -9.44
N ASN A 110 -14.43 12.73 -8.72
CA ASN A 110 -15.54 12.10 -8.00
C ASN A 110 -15.36 12.21 -6.49
N ASP A 111 -16.32 11.70 -5.73
CA ASP A 111 -16.20 11.56 -4.29
C ASP A 111 -15.01 10.67 -3.92
N CYS A 112 -14.36 11.00 -2.84
CA CYS A 112 -13.16 10.32 -2.38
C CYS A 112 -13.17 10.06 -0.88
N MET A 113 -12.38 9.07 -0.47
CA MET A 113 -12.16 8.75 0.93
C MET A 113 -10.76 9.17 1.36
N LEU A 114 -10.65 9.94 2.42
CA LEU A 114 -9.39 10.25 3.10
C LEU A 114 -9.10 9.16 4.12
N ILE A 115 -8.00 8.44 3.94
CA ILE A 115 -7.61 7.31 4.78
C ILE A 115 -6.31 7.63 5.50
N LYS A 116 -6.22 7.27 6.77
CA LYS A 116 -5.00 7.44 7.57
C LYS A 116 -3.91 6.48 7.09
N GLY A 117 -2.75 7.04 6.77
CA GLY A 117 -1.57 6.29 6.38
C GLY A 117 -1.51 5.98 4.88
N SER A 118 -0.68 5.04 4.51
CA SER A 118 -0.47 4.61 3.13
C SER A 118 -1.35 3.42 2.77
N VAL A 119 -1.53 3.20 1.48
CA VAL A 119 -2.18 2.03 0.91
C VAL A 119 -1.26 1.44 -0.15
N GLY A 120 -1.25 0.12 -0.29
CA GLY A 120 -0.38 -0.57 -1.23
C GLY A 120 -0.65 -0.21 -2.69
N GLY A 121 0.41 -0.22 -3.50
CA GLY A 121 0.33 0.01 -4.95
C GLY A 121 0.79 1.40 -5.41
N PRO A 122 0.94 1.59 -6.72
CA PRO A 122 1.21 2.89 -7.34
C PRO A 122 -0.04 3.76 -7.37
N CYS A 123 0.16 5.06 -7.62
CA CYS A 123 -0.95 5.96 -7.95
C CYS A 123 -1.78 5.39 -9.11
N LYS A 124 -3.08 5.66 -9.12
CA LYS A 124 -4.06 5.19 -10.12
C LYS A 124 -4.35 3.69 -10.10
N ARG A 125 -3.73 2.89 -9.24
CA ARG A 125 -4.06 1.47 -9.06
C ARG A 125 -5.42 1.33 -8.40
N MET A 126 -6.25 0.43 -8.92
CA MET A 126 -7.52 0.07 -8.31
C MET A 126 -7.27 -0.59 -6.95
N ILE A 127 -8.03 -0.18 -5.96
CA ILE A 127 -8.01 -0.70 -4.59
C ILE A 127 -9.43 -1.11 -4.23
N LYS A 128 -9.56 -2.28 -3.61
CA LYS A 128 -10.85 -2.73 -3.07
C LYS A 128 -10.87 -2.47 -1.57
N PHE A 129 -11.96 -1.91 -1.09
CA PHE A 129 -12.21 -1.71 0.33
C PHE A 129 -13.33 -2.62 0.80
N ARG A 130 -13.19 -3.10 2.02
CA ARG A 130 -14.27 -3.79 2.74
C ARG A 130 -14.29 -3.30 4.18
N LYS A 131 -15.41 -3.48 4.86
CA LYS A 131 -15.48 -3.24 6.31
C LYS A 131 -14.46 -4.14 7.02
N SER A 132 -13.85 -3.61 8.07
CA SER A 132 -12.85 -4.36 8.80
C SER A 132 -13.45 -5.63 9.43
N ILE A 133 -12.76 -6.75 9.32
CA ILE A 133 -13.16 -8.01 9.97
C ILE A 133 -12.66 -8.06 11.42
N ARG A 134 -11.54 -7.39 11.69
CA ARG A 134 -10.89 -7.36 13.01
C ARG A 134 -10.78 -5.92 13.48
N GLU A 135 -11.91 -5.34 13.87
CA GLU A 135 -11.93 -3.96 14.33
C GLU A 135 -11.07 -3.75 15.57
N ASN A 136 -10.26 -2.73 15.54
CA ASN A 136 -9.38 -2.35 16.65
C ASN A 136 -10.01 -1.19 17.43
N GLY A 137 -10.99 -1.52 18.25
CA GLY A 137 -11.75 -0.55 19.05
C GLY A 137 -12.96 0.04 18.33
N LYS A 138 -13.71 0.89 19.07
CA LYS A 138 -14.91 1.53 18.52
C LYS A 138 -14.53 2.59 17.47
N PRO A 139 -15.27 2.70 16.38
CA PRO A 139 -15.08 3.77 15.42
C PRO A 139 -15.38 5.13 16.06
N VAL A 140 -14.39 6.01 16.03
CA VAL A 140 -14.54 7.38 16.54
C VAL A 140 -14.36 8.33 15.36
N LYS A 141 -15.32 9.20 15.13
CA LYS A 141 -15.21 10.20 14.06
C LYS A 141 -14.07 11.18 14.39
N PRO A 142 -13.04 11.31 13.53
CA PRO A 142 -11.94 12.24 13.77
C PRO A 142 -12.39 13.67 13.43
N GLU A 143 -11.99 14.62 14.24
CA GLU A 143 -12.12 16.04 13.93
C GLU A 143 -10.97 16.47 13.02
N ILE A 144 -11.29 16.92 11.81
CA ILE A 144 -10.30 17.42 10.85
C ILE A 144 -10.26 18.94 10.96
N LYS A 145 -9.18 19.46 11.51
CA LYS A 145 -8.98 20.91 11.67
C LYS A 145 -8.61 21.60 10.37
N TYR A 146 -7.80 20.94 9.53
CA TYR A 146 -7.29 21.57 8.32
C TYR A 146 -6.90 20.54 7.25
N ILE A 147 -7.26 20.82 6.00
CA ILE A 147 -6.80 20.08 4.81
C ILE A 147 -6.00 21.04 3.94
N SER A 148 -4.70 20.75 3.76
CA SER A 148 -3.81 21.60 2.96
C SER A 148 -4.17 21.53 1.48
N LYS A 149 -4.57 22.68 0.92
CA LYS A 149 -4.80 22.88 -0.52
C LYS A 149 -3.64 23.55 -1.23
N GLU A 150 -2.50 23.70 -0.57
CA GLU A 150 -1.30 24.28 -1.18
C GLU A 150 -0.77 23.38 -2.30
N SER A 151 -0.15 24.00 -3.31
CA SER A 151 0.50 23.26 -4.39
C SER A 151 1.61 22.37 -3.85
N LYS A 152 1.59 21.11 -4.26
CA LYS A 152 2.67 20.13 -4.02
C LYS A 152 3.59 19.95 -5.22
N GLN A 153 3.34 20.70 -6.31
CA GLN A 153 4.15 20.67 -7.53
C GLN A 153 5.50 21.37 -7.27
N GLY A 154 6.57 20.83 -7.85
CA GLY A 154 7.91 21.42 -7.77
C GLY A 154 8.63 21.28 -6.40
N LYS A 155 7.98 20.75 -5.35
CA LYS A 155 8.67 20.40 -4.12
C LYS A 155 9.48 19.13 -4.34
N SER A 156 10.81 19.22 -4.28
CA SER A 156 11.68 18.05 -4.28
C SER A 156 11.26 17.12 -3.14
N ARG A 157 11.19 15.83 -3.42
CA ARG A 157 11.05 14.85 -2.34
C ARG A 157 12.31 14.98 -1.48
N CYS A 158 12.18 15.49 -0.28
CA CYS A 158 13.19 15.23 0.73
C CYS A 158 13.20 13.70 0.92
N LEU A 159 14.26 13.08 0.40
CA LEU A 159 14.58 11.69 0.68
C LEU A 159 15.01 11.68 2.16
N GLY A 160 14.09 11.35 3.04
CA GLY A 160 14.39 10.95 4.39
C GLY A 160 14.70 9.46 4.43
#